data_e2c1ff1768087db58e9f222fefb4de0c
#
_entry.id   e2c1ff1768087db58e9f222fefb4de0c
#
_cell.length_a   1.000
_cell.length_b   1.000
_cell.length_c   1.000
_cell.angle_alpha   90.00
_cell.angle_beta   90.00
_cell.angle_gamma   90.00
#
_symmetry.space_group_name_H-M   'P 1'
#
loop_
_entity.id
_entity.type
_entity.pdbx_description
1 polymer ?
#
loop_
_entity_poly.entity_id
_entity_poly.type
_entity_poly.pdbx_seq_one_letter_code
_entity_poly.pdbx_strand_id
1 'polypeptide(L)'
;MQAASANWQLGFALALSTAVLWGLLPIALKVALTGMDAVTITWWRFAFSMAGLGAFLWWRGELPRLRGAGSAAWLLLALALATLLGNYVLYLVALDLTTPSVAQVVIQLAPLLLLLGGVFVFREPFAARQWLGFAVLVAGLLMFFNRRLPELLRPAEGLGLGVFLMVLAAVAWAVYGLAQKQLLRHFSARQVLWALYLGAVVALAPFSEPLLVRGLDAFQLAMLAFCCANTLVAYGAFGEALHYWDLSRVSAVLATAPLVTISAMWAIERAGFGWVAPEGLNAWSIAGALAVVAGSMTTALAARR
;
A
#
# COMPACT_ATOMS: atom_id res chain seq x y z
N MET A 1 26.20 24.58 2.49
CA MET A 1 26.32 23.22 1.94
C MET A 1 26.24 22.09 2.98
N GLN A 2 26.55 22.30 4.26
CA GLN A 2 26.46 21.28 5.32
C GLN A 2 25.02 20.93 5.76
N ALA A 3 24.06 21.85 5.70
CA ALA A 3 22.67 21.58 6.06
C ALA A 3 21.94 20.63 5.09
N ALA A 4 22.36 20.62 3.80
CA ALA A 4 21.78 19.71 2.80
C ALA A 4 22.19 18.24 2.97
N SER A 5 23.34 17.96 3.61
CA SER A 5 23.82 16.58 3.84
C SER A 5 23.16 15.89 5.03
N ALA A 6 22.86 16.63 6.10
CA ALA A 6 22.15 16.07 7.27
C ALA A 6 20.71 15.72 6.94
N ASN A 7 20.05 16.53 6.12
CA ASN A 7 18.67 16.30 5.69
C ASN A 7 18.53 15.13 4.69
N TRP A 8 19.59 14.79 3.94
CA TRP A 8 19.58 13.68 2.99
C TRP A 8 19.46 12.31 3.71
N GLN A 9 20.23 12.11 4.77
CA GLN A 9 20.19 10.87 5.57
C GLN A 9 18.83 10.67 6.22
N LEU A 10 18.21 11.73 6.73
CA LEU A 10 16.88 11.65 7.34
C LEU A 10 15.80 11.28 6.30
N GLY A 11 15.84 11.90 5.10
CA GLY A 11 14.94 11.54 4.00
C GLY A 11 15.09 10.08 3.59
N PHE A 12 16.31 9.55 3.51
CA PHE A 12 16.58 8.14 3.24
C PHE A 12 16.06 7.23 4.36
N ALA A 13 16.36 7.55 5.62
CA ALA A 13 15.93 6.74 6.77
C ALA A 13 14.41 6.65 6.86
N LEU A 14 13.68 7.75 6.64
CA LEU A 14 12.22 7.79 6.62
C LEU A 14 11.64 6.97 5.47
N ALA A 15 12.18 7.10 4.26
CA ALA A 15 11.75 6.30 3.10
C ALA A 15 12.03 4.81 3.30
N LEU A 16 13.20 4.46 3.84
CA LEU A 16 13.57 3.07 4.15
C LEU A 16 12.68 2.48 5.26
N SER A 17 12.43 3.25 6.32
CA SER A 17 11.49 2.84 7.39
C SER A 17 10.11 2.55 6.82
N THR A 18 9.61 3.40 5.92
CA THR A 18 8.34 3.17 5.23
C THR A 18 8.38 1.89 4.39
N ALA A 19 9.44 1.66 3.62
CA ALA A 19 9.61 0.45 2.80
C ALA A 19 9.63 -0.82 3.67
N VAL A 20 10.32 -0.79 4.81
CA VAL A 20 10.37 -1.91 5.77
C VAL A 20 8.99 -2.14 6.38
N LEU A 21 8.32 -1.09 6.87
CA LEU A 21 6.99 -1.18 7.46
C LEU A 21 5.97 -1.75 6.47
N TRP A 22 5.96 -1.25 5.22
CA TRP A 22 5.05 -1.76 4.20
C TRP A 22 5.44 -3.15 3.71
N GLY A 23 6.74 -3.50 3.72
CA GLY A 23 7.19 -4.84 3.38
C GLY A 23 6.81 -5.90 4.42
N LEU A 24 6.78 -5.56 5.70
CA LEU A 24 6.35 -6.46 6.77
C LEU A 24 4.82 -6.54 6.94
N LEU A 25 4.10 -5.52 6.46
CA LEU A 25 2.66 -5.41 6.63
C LEU A 25 1.87 -6.63 6.12
N PRO A 26 2.09 -7.18 4.90
CA PRO A 26 1.31 -8.31 4.41
C PRO A 26 1.50 -9.58 5.25
N ILE A 27 2.65 -9.76 5.89
CA ILE A 27 2.90 -10.88 6.80
C ILE A 27 2.03 -10.74 8.06
N ALA A 28 2.05 -9.56 8.68
CA ALA A 28 1.24 -9.30 9.86
C ALA A 28 -0.27 -9.36 9.55
N LEU A 29 -0.70 -8.85 8.39
CA LEU A 29 -2.08 -8.96 7.93
C LEU A 29 -2.50 -10.41 7.71
N LYS A 30 -1.62 -11.25 7.13
CA LYS A 30 -1.90 -12.67 6.90
C LYS A 30 -2.12 -13.42 8.23
N VAL A 31 -1.35 -13.08 9.27
CA VAL A 31 -1.57 -13.61 10.62
C VAL A 31 -2.88 -13.08 11.21
N ALA A 32 -3.17 -11.79 11.10
CA ALA A 32 -4.42 -11.22 11.63
C ALA A 32 -5.67 -11.83 10.96
N LEU A 33 -5.59 -12.15 9.66
CA LEU A 33 -6.66 -12.81 8.90
C LEU A 33 -7.01 -14.23 9.41
N THR A 34 -6.14 -14.89 10.17
CA THR A 34 -6.47 -16.18 10.78
C THR A 34 -7.49 -16.07 11.91
N GLY A 35 -7.70 -14.90 12.49
CA GLY A 35 -8.64 -14.68 13.60
C GLY A 35 -9.69 -13.60 13.34
N MET A 36 -9.61 -12.88 12.21
CA MET A 36 -10.50 -11.76 11.93
C MET A 36 -10.65 -11.58 10.41
N ASP A 37 -11.83 -11.19 9.96
CA ASP A 37 -12.11 -10.94 8.55
C ASP A 37 -11.46 -9.63 8.02
N ALA A 38 -11.36 -9.52 6.68
CA ALA A 38 -10.72 -8.41 5.99
C ALA A 38 -11.36 -7.04 6.28
N VAL A 39 -12.69 -7.00 6.41
CA VAL A 39 -13.44 -5.75 6.65
C VAL A 39 -13.19 -5.26 8.07
N THR A 40 -13.24 -6.16 9.04
CA THR A 40 -13.02 -5.83 10.45
C THR A 40 -11.57 -5.42 10.74
N ILE A 41 -10.57 -6.09 10.13
CA ILE A 41 -9.17 -5.64 10.20
C ILE A 41 -9.02 -4.24 9.62
N THR A 42 -9.62 -3.99 8.46
CA THR A 42 -9.58 -2.66 7.79
C THR A 42 -10.24 -1.59 8.66
N TRP A 43 -11.38 -1.90 9.28
CA TRP A 43 -12.07 -1.00 10.20
C TRP A 43 -11.18 -0.62 11.40
N TRP A 44 -10.54 -1.58 12.05
CA TRP A 44 -9.63 -1.31 13.18
C TRP A 44 -8.43 -0.44 12.76
N ARG A 45 -7.85 -0.69 11.60
CA ARG A 45 -6.76 0.11 11.05
C ARG A 45 -7.16 1.56 10.83
N PHE A 46 -8.35 1.80 10.27
CA PHE A 46 -8.85 3.15 10.06
C PHE A 46 -9.31 3.81 11.36
N ALA A 47 -9.94 3.08 12.27
CA ALA A 47 -10.36 3.61 13.57
C ALA A 47 -9.16 4.10 14.40
N PHE A 48 -8.09 3.31 14.46
CA PHE A 48 -6.85 3.68 15.12
C PHE A 48 -6.21 4.91 14.45
N SER A 49 -6.13 4.92 13.13
CA SER A 49 -5.53 6.03 12.37
C SER A 49 -6.37 7.30 12.46
N MET A 50 -7.69 7.20 12.45
CA MET A 50 -8.62 8.31 12.68
C MET A 50 -8.42 8.91 14.06
N ALA A 51 -8.35 8.07 15.10
CA ALA A 51 -8.16 8.52 16.48
C ALA A 51 -6.79 9.20 16.66
N GLY A 52 -5.71 8.57 16.19
CA GLY A 52 -4.35 9.09 16.33
C GLY A 52 -4.14 10.39 15.55
N LEU A 53 -4.52 10.41 14.28
CA LEU A 53 -4.42 11.63 13.45
C LEU A 53 -5.38 12.72 13.93
N GLY A 54 -6.59 12.33 14.36
CA GLY A 54 -7.59 13.25 14.91
C GLY A 54 -7.12 13.93 16.20
N ALA A 55 -6.53 13.16 17.13
CA ALA A 55 -5.94 13.70 18.35
C ALA A 55 -4.79 14.68 18.05
N PHE A 56 -3.93 14.34 17.07
CA PHE A 56 -2.86 15.23 16.61
C PHE A 56 -3.41 16.54 16.02
N LEU A 57 -4.39 16.46 15.12
CA LEU A 57 -5.00 17.62 14.49
C LEU A 57 -5.78 18.49 15.49
N TRP A 58 -6.44 17.85 16.45
CA TRP A 58 -7.14 18.56 17.54
C TRP A 58 -6.15 19.32 18.42
N TRP A 59 -5.05 18.69 18.81
CA TRP A 59 -3.99 19.35 19.58
C TRP A 59 -3.37 20.54 18.85
N ARG A 60 -3.26 20.46 17.51
CA ARG A 60 -2.74 21.53 16.64
C ARG A 60 -3.79 22.62 16.31
N GLY A 61 -5.07 22.40 16.63
CA GLY A 61 -6.15 23.29 16.17
C GLY A 61 -6.40 23.25 14.66
N GLU A 62 -5.92 22.18 13.97
CA GLU A 62 -5.97 22.02 12.50
C GLU A 62 -7.08 21.08 12.03
N LEU A 63 -8.09 20.79 12.85
CA LEU A 63 -9.21 19.93 12.43
C LEU A 63 -9.85 20.44 11.13
N PRO A 64 -10.18 19.55 10.19
CA PRO A 64 -10.69 19.95 8.89
C PRO A 64 -12.01 20.70 9.01
N ARG A 65 -12.07 21.87 8.42
CA ARG A 65 -13.29 22.65 8.23
C ARG A 65 -13.76 22.44 6.79
N LEU A 66 -14.52 21.36 6.56
CA LEU A 66 -15.05 21.01 5.23
C LEU A 66 -16.22 21.94 4.81
N ARG A 67 -16.61 22.89 5.68
CA ARG A 67 -17.65 23.89 5.39
C ARG A 67 -17.14 24.82 4.27
N GLY A 68 -17.90 24.88 3.17
CA GLY A 68 -17.57 25.68 2.00
C GLY A 68 -16.90 24.91 0.86
N ALA A 69 -16.64 23.62 1.02
CA ALA A 69 -16.24 22.77 -0.10
C ALA A 69 -17.37 22.69 -1.13
N GLY A 70 -17.08 23.03 -2.38
CA GLY A 70 -18.05 22.88 -3.47
C GLY A 70 -18.44 21.42 -3.74
N SER A 71 -19.52 21.18 -4.47
CA SER A 71 -20.02 19.84 -4.80
C SER A 71 -18.96 18.95 -5.47
N ALA A 72 -18.08 19.52 -6.29
CA ALA A 72 -16.97 18.81 -6.92
C ALA A 72 -15.98 18.23 -5.89
N ALA A 73 -15.66 18.96 -4.82
CA ALA A 73 -14.76 18.48 -3.78
C ALA A 73 -15.39 17.33 -2.97
N TRP A 74 -16.71 17.39 -2.71
CA TRP A 74 -17.44 16.29 -2.07
C TRP A 74 -17.50 15.04 -2.95
N LEU A 75 -17.71 15.19 -4.26
CA LEU A 75 -17.68 14.07 -5.20
C LEU A 75 -16.29 13.42 -5.25
N LEU A 76 -15.23 14.24 -5.30
CA LEU A 76 -13.84 13.74 -5.26
C LEU A 76 -13.53 13.04 -3.93
N LEU A 77 -14.04 13.55 -2.80
CA LEU A 77 -13.86 12.91 -1.50
C LEU A 77 -14.58 11.55 -1.44
N ALA A 78 -15.81 11.49 -1.97
CA ALA A 78 -16.57 10.24 -2.06
C ALA A 78 -15.87 9.22 -2.97
N LEU A 79 -15.36 9.64 -4.13
CA LEU A 79 -14.56 8.79 -5.03
C LEU A 79 -13.29 8.30 -4.36
N ALA A 80 -12.55 9.20 -3.69
CA ALA A 80 -11.33 8.85 -2.96
C ALA A 80 -11.63 7.86 -1.83
N LEU A 81 -12.73 8.06 -1.08
CA LEU A 81 -13.16 7.15 -0.02
C LEU A 81 -13.53 5.78 -0.58
N ALA A 82 -14.39 5.71 -1.60
CA ALA A 82 -14.82 4.45 -2.20
C ALA A 82 -13.64 3.64 -2.75
N THR A 83 -12.71 4.31 -3.44
CA THR A 83 -11.55 3.64 -4.04
C THR A 83 -10.49 3.28 -2.99
N LEU A 84 -10.30 4.07 -1.94
CA LEU A 84 -9.45 3.72 -0.80
C LEU A 84 -9.99 2.49 -0.06
N LEU A 85 -11.28 2.45 0.23
CA LEU A 85 -11.95 1.29 0.85
C LEU A 85 -11.83 0.06 -0.05
N GLY A 86 -12.14 0.22 -1.34
CA GLY A 86 -11.97 -0.84 -2.33
C GLY A 86 -10.55 -1.40 -2.34
N ASN A 87 -9.53 -0.54 -2.35
CA ASN A 87 -8.15 -0.98 -2.28
C ASN A 87 -7.87 -1.81 -1.01
N TYR A 88 -8.23 -1.29 0.17
CA TYR A 88 -7.91 -1.96 1.44
C TYR A 88 -8.62 -3.31 1.60
N VAL A 89 -9.91 -3.36 1.29
CA VAL A 89 -10.70 -4.59 1.42
C VAL A 89 -10.27 -5.61 0.36
N LEU A 90 -10.18 -5.21 -0.92
CA LEU A 90 -9.73 -6.10 -2.00
C LEU A 90 -8.31 -6.62 -1.76
N TYR A 91 -7.41 -5.78 -1.23
CA TYR A 91 -6.05 -6.19 -0.87
C TYR A 91 -6.06 -7.30 0.19
N LEU A 92 -6.85 -7.15 1.26
CA LEU A 92 -6.91 -8.16 2.32
C LEU A 92 -7.59 -9.45 1.85
N VAL A 93 -8.68 -9.35 1.10
CA VAL A 93 -9.35 -10.54 0.51
C VAL A 93 -8.39 -11.25 -0.46
N ALA A 94 -7.69 -10.51 -1.30
CA ALA A 94 -6.67 -11.05 -2.20
C ALA A 94 -5.50 -11.70 -1.44
N LEU A 95 -5.05 -11.06 -0.36
CA LEU A 95 -3.99 -11.61 0.51
C LEU A 95 -4.43 -12.90 1.19
N ASP A 96 -5.70 -13.01 1.57
CA ASP A 96 -6.24 -14.25 2.16
C ASP A 96 -6.20 -15.42 1.18
N LEU A 97 -6.46 -15.17 -0.09
CA LEU A 97 -6.39 -16.15 -1.19
C LEU A 97 -4.96 -16.38 -1.73
N THR A 98 -3.99 -15.57 -1.33
CA THR A 98 -2.62 -15.63 -1.85
C THR A 98 -1.61 -15.67 -0.70
N THR A 99 -0.37 -15.28 -1.02
CA THR A 99 0.73 -15.21 -0.05
C THR A 99 1.24 -13.79 0.09
N PRO A 100 1.92 -13.44 1.21
CA PRO A 100 2.51 -12.13 1.40
C PRO A 100 3.41 -11.65 0.25
N SER A 101 4.27 -12.54 -0.28
CA SER A 101 5.17 -12.17 -1.39
C SER A 101 4.40 -11.94 -2.69
N VAL A 102 3.38 -12.76 -2.99
CA VAL A 102 2.50 -12.55 -4.16
C VAL A 102 1.81 -11.20 -4.05
N ALA A 103 1.17 -10.91 -2.91
CA ALA A 103 0.48 -9.65 -2.69
C ALA A 103 1.42 -8.45 -2.88
N GLN A 104 2.62 -8.51 -2.28
CA GLN A 104 3.58 -7.41 -2.31
C GLN A 104 4.23 -7.19 -3.68
N VAL A 105 4.40 -8.26 -4.46
CA VAL A 105 4.92 -8.16 -5.83
C VAL A 105 3.87 -7.61 -6.79
N VAL A 106 2.63 -8.10 -6.71
CA VAL A 106 1.54 -7.67 -7.61
C VAL A 106 1.10 -6.23 -7.33
N ILE A 107 1.06 -5.81 -6.06
CA ILE A 107 0.66 -4.43 -5.71
C ILE A 107 1.63 -3.37 -6.26
N GLN A 108 2.84 -3.73 -6.69
CA GLN A 108 3.76 -2.83 -7.38
C GLN A 108 3.22 -2.31 -8.71
N LEU A 109 2.13 -2.89 -9.23
CA LEU A 109 1.37 -2.29 -10.34
C LEU A 109 0.73 -0.95 -9.94
N ALA A 110 0.40 -0.73 -8.67
CA ALA A 110 -0.35 0.44 -8.24
C ALA A 110 0.35 1.79 -8.53
N PRO A 111 1.63 2.01 -8.20
CA PRO A 111 2.34 3.23 -8.57
C PRO A 111 2.42 3.44 -10.08
N LEU A 112 2.55 2.36 -10.83
CA LEU A 112 2.61 2.40 -12.28
C LEU A 112 1.27 2.81 -12.89
N LEU A 113 0.16 2.20 -12.42
CA LEU A 113 -1.19 2.57 -12.82
C LEU A 113 -1.52 4.02 -12.46
N LEU A 114 -1.01 4.52 -11.33
CA LEU A 114 -1.12 5.92 -10.96
C LEU A 114 -0.42 6.84 -11.96
N LEU A 115 0.80 6.49 -12.38
CA LEU A 115 1.55 7.26 -13.40
C LEU A 115 0.82 7.23 -14.75
N LEU A 116 0.38 6.07 -15.21
CA LEU A 116 -0.43 5.95 -16.45
C LEU A 116 -1.72 6.77 -16.35
N GLY A 117 -2.41 6.70 -15.19
CA GLY A 117 -3.57 7.55 -14.92
C GLY A 117 -3.24 9.05 -15.02
N GLY A 118 -2.05 9.47 -14.57
CA GLY A 118 -1.53 10.82 -14.75
C GLY A 118 -1.43 11.25 -16.22
N VAL A 119 -0.94 10.34 -17.07
CA VAL A 119 -0.87 10.57 -18.54
C VAL A 119 -2.27 10.76 -19.13
N PHE A 120 -3.21 9.87 -18.82
CA PHE A 120 -4.54 9.91 -19.43
C PHE A 120 -5.42 11.03 -18.86
N VAL A 121 -5.38 11.28 -17.55
CA VAL A 121 -6.25 12.25 -16.87
C VAL A 121 -5.67 13.66 -16.91
N PHE A 122 -4.36 13.80 -16.68
CA PHE A 122 -3.69 15.10 -16.59
C PHE A 122 -2.84 15.44 -17.82
N ARG A 123 -2.76 14.52 -18.82
CA ARG A 123 -1.94 14.65 -20.02
C ARG A 123 -0.45 14.87 -19.70
N GLU A 124 0.01 14.24 -18.63
CA GLU A 124 1.42 14.30 -18.23
C GLU A 124 2.29 13.52 -19.24
N PRO A 125 3.49 13.98 -19.59
CA PRO A 125 4.36 13.24 -20.51
C PRO A 125 4.85 11.95 -19.85
N PHE A 126 4.87 10.86 -20.62
CA PHE A 126 5.43 9.57 -20.19
C PHE A 126 6.71 9.30 -20.98
N ALA A 127 7.86 9.35 -20.29
CA ALA A 127 9.17 9.25 -20.92
C ALA A 127 9.45 7.80 -21.40
N ALA A 128 10.28 7.65 -22.45
CA ALA A 128 10.68 6.34 -22.96
C ALA A 128 11.29 5.43 -21.88
N ARG A 129 12.03 6.00 -20.93
CA ARG A 129 12.59 5.25 -19.77
C ARG A 129 11.50 4.72 -18.84
N GLN A 130 10.37 5.39 -18.71
CA GLN A 130 9.23 4.90 -17.92
C GLN A 130 8.58 3.70 -18.60
N TRP A 131 8.47 3.72 -19.93
CA TRP A 131 8.03 2.55 -20.72
C TRP A 131 8.98 1.36 -20.57
N LEU A 132 10.29 1.60 -20.55
CA LEU A 132 11.26 0.54 -20.26
C LEU A 132 11.06 -0.04 -18.86
N GLY A 133 10.92 0.81 -17.85
CA GLY A 133 10.64 0.37 -16.47
C GLY A 133 9.34 -0.45 -16.38
N PHE A 134 8.29 -0.01 -17.10
CA PHE A 134 7.05 -0.76 -17.23
C PHE A 134 7.25 -2.15 -17.85
N ALA A 135 7.94 -2.23 -18.98
CA ALA A 135 8.21 -3.50 -19.64
C ALA A 135 9.02 -4.46 -18.76
N VAL A 136 10.03 -3.94 -18.03
CA VAL A 136 10.83 -4.73 -17.08
C VAL A 136 9.96 -5.22 -15.92
N LEU A 137 9.06 -4.38 -15.38
CA LEU A 137 8.14 -4.78 -14.33
C LEU A 137 7.21 -5.90 -14.79
N VAL A 138 6.59 -5.77 -15.97
CA VAL A 138 5.69 -6.80 -16.53
C VAL A 138 6.45 -8.12 -16.78
N ALA A 139 7.63 -8.04 -17.38
CA ALA A 139 8.49 -9.22 -17.57
C ALA A 139 8.85 -9.87 -16.22
N GLY A 140 9.15 -9.05 -15.21
CA GLY A 140 9.41 -9.52 -13.84
C GLY A 140 8.21 -10.25 -13.23
N LEU A 141 6.99 -9.74 -13.42
CA LEU A 141 5.77 -10.43 -12.97
C LEU A 141 5.60 -11.80 -13.66
N LEU A 142 5.79 -11.88 -14.96
CA LEU A 142 5.73 -13.14 -15.70
C LEU A 142 6.79 -14.14 -15.20
N MET A 143 8.00 -13.66 -14.91
CA MET A 143 9.06 -14.48 -14.31
C MET A 143 8.71 -14.92 -12.89
N PHE A 144 8.14 -14.03 -12.07
CA PHE A 144 7.74 -14.35 -10.69
C PHE A 144 6.73 -15.50 -10.68
N PHE A 145 5.76 -15.48 -11.57
CA PHE A 145 4.73 -16.49 -11.68
C PHE A 145 5.10 -17.69 -12.57
N ASN A 146 6.34 -17.86 -13.00
CA ASN A 146 6.78 -18.82 -14.02
C ASN A 146 6.15 -20.23 -13.94
N ARG A 147 6.05 -20.79 -12.73
CA ARG A 147 5.45 -22.13 -12.49
C ARG A 147 3.94 -22.09 -12.23
N ARG A 148 3.39 -20.92 -11.91
CA ARG A 148 1.99 -20.73 -11.52
C ARG A 148 1.16 -20.03 -12.60
N LEU A 149 1.73 -19.80 -13.80
CA LEU A 149 1.01 -19.19 -14.92
C LEU A 149 -0.29 -19.92 -15.28
N PRO A 150 -0.37 -21.29 -15.29
CA PRO A 150 -1.62 -21.96 -15.54
C PRO A 150 -2.71 -21.71 -14.47
N GLU A 151 -2.30 -21.47 -13.21
CA GLU A 151 -3.23 -21.15 -12.12
C GLU A 151 -3.81 -19.73 -12.31
N LEU A 152 -3.00 -18.79 -12.81
CA LEU A 152 -3.46 -17.43 -13.11
C LEU A 152 -4.49 -17.36 -14.24
N LEU A 153 -4.47 -18.32 -15.16
CA LEU A 153 -5.44 -18.42 -16.25
C LEU A 153 -6.82 -18.94 -15.77
N ARG A 154 -6.97 -19.26 -14.50
CA ARG A 154 -8.23 -19.63 -13.86
C ARG A 154 -8.67 -18.58 -12.85
N PRO A 155 -9.13 -17.39 -13.30
CA PRO A 155 -9.39 -16.23 -12.41
C PRO A 155 -10.60 -16.41 -11.48
N ALA A 156 -11.34 -17.52 -11.60
CA ALA A 156 -12.51 -17.78 -10.78
C ALA A 156 -12.20 -18.45 -9.43
N GLU A 157 -10.98 -18.96 -9.22
CA GLU A 157 -10.64 -19.75 -8.04
C GLU A 157 -9.20 -19.52 -7.56
N GLY A 158 -8.99 -19.70 -6.26
CA GLY A 158 -7.67 -19.80 -5.63
C GLY A 158 -6.73 -18.63 -5.97
N LEU A 159 -5.50 -18.95 -6.37
CA LEU A 159 -4.46 -17.99 -6.68
C LEU A 159 -4.87 -17.01 -7.81
N GLY A 160 -5.55 -17.50 -8.84
CA GLY A 160 -5.99 -16.68 -9.97
C GLY A 160 -6.96 -15.59 -9.53
N LEU A 161 -7.96 -15.93 -8.71
CA LEU A 161 -8.89 -14.97 -8.12
C LEU A 161 -8.14 -13.97 -7.22
N GLY A 162 -7.25 -14.46 -6.35
CA GLY A 162 -6.49 -13.60 -5.45
C GLY A 162 -5.63 -12.59 -6.20
N VAL A 163 -4.92 -13.00 -7.26
CA VAL A 163 -4.12 -12.09 -8.10
C VAL A 163 -5.02 -11.10 -8.85
N PHE A 164 -6.16 -11.54 -9.38
CA PHE A 164 -7.13 -10.66 -10.03
C PHE A 164 -7.65 -9.58 -9.08
N LEU A 165 -8.05 -9.95 -7.86
CA LEU A 165 -8.50 -9.00 -6.83
C LEU A 165 -7.37 -8.05 -6.41
N MET A 166 -6.12 -8.53 -6.37
CA MET A 166 -4.95 -7.68 -6.08
C MET A 166 -4.70 -6.65 -7.19
N VAL A 167 -4.90 -7.02 -8.45
CA VAL A 167 -4.84 -6.07 -9.59
C VAL A 167 -5.95 -5.03 -9.45
N LEU A 168 -7.17 -5.44 -9.12
CA LEU A 168 -8.27 -4.49 -8.86
C LEU A 168 -7.95 -3.56 -7.68
N ALA A 169 -7.33 -4.09 -6.62
CA ALA A 169 -6.84 -3.26 -5.51
C ALA A 169 -5.81 -2.23 -5.97
N ALA A 170 -4.88 -2.62 -6.85
CA ALA A 170 -3.89 -1.70 -7.44
C ALA A 170 -4.55 -0.59 -8.29
N VAL A 171 -5.56 -0.95 -9.09
CA VAL A 171 -6.37 0.02 -9.87
C VAL A 171 -7.10 0.98 -8.94
N ALA A 172 -7.76 0.46 -7.90
CA ALA A 172 -8.48 1.26 -6.92
C ALA A 172 -7.53 2.25 -6.22
N TRP A 173 -6.32 1.81 -5.84
CA TRP A 173 -5.30 2.69 -5.26
C TRP A 173 -4.85 3.79 -6.23
N ALA A 174 -4.67 3.48 -7.50
CA ALA A 174 -4.31 4.46 -8.51
C ALA A 174 -5.41 5.53 -8.68
N VAL A 175 -6.69 5.12 -8.74
CA VAL A 175 -7.82 6.06 -8.81
C VAL A 175 -7.91 6.92 -7.54
N TYR A 176 -7.73 6.32 -6.36
CA TYR A 176 -7.60 7.05 -5.10
C TYR A 176 -6.51 8.11 -5.18
N GLY A 177 -5.31 7.75 -5.65
CA GLY A 177 -4.19 8.68 -5.78
C GLY A 177 -4.48 9.86 -6.71
N LEU A 178 -5.15 9.62 -7.85
CA LEU A 178 -5.57 10.66 -8.78
C LEU A 178 -6.62 11.60 -8.15
N ALA A 179 -7.60 11.05 -7.44
CA ALA A 179 -8.61 11.84 -6.73
C ALA A 179 -7.97 12.65 -5.59
N GLN A 180 -7.07 12.04 -4.80
CA GLN A 180 -6.34 12.71 -3.74
C GLN A 180 -5.50 13.87 -4.28
N LYS A 181 -4.80 13.71 -5.40
CA LYS A 181 -4.02 14.77 -6.05
C LYS A 181 -4.86 16.02 -6.34
N GLN A 182 -6.13 15.81 -6.72
CA GLN A 182 -7.07 16.92 -6.94
C GLN A 182 -7.53 17.57 -5.63
N LEU A 183 -7.83 16.74 -4.60
CA LEU A 183 -8.26 17.21 -3.27
C LEU A 183 -7.18 18.07 -2.59
N LEU A 184 -5.90 17.75 -2.80
CA LEU A 184 -4.77 18.50 -2.26
C LEU A 184 -4.65 19.93 -2.79
N ARG A 185 -5.41 20.31 -3.83
CA ARG A 185 -5.52 21.70 -4.28
C ARG A 185 -6.38 22.57 -3.34
N HIS A 186 -7.21 21.93 -2.50
CA HIS A 186 -8.18 22.60 -1.64
C HIS A 186 -7.94 22.33 -0.15
N PHE A 187 -7.32 21.19 0.18
CA PHE A 187 -7.14 20.74 1.55
C PHE A 187 -5.69 20.26 1.78
N SER A 188 -5.23 20.32 3.02
CA SER A 188 -3.95 19.70 3.38
C SER A 188 -4.05 18.17 3.34
N ALA A 189 -2.92 17.48 3.10
CA ALA A 189 -2.87 16.02 3.06
C ALA A 189 -3.42 15.38 4.35
N ARG A 190 -3.09 15.95 5.51
CA ARG A 190 -3.57 15.47 6.82
C ARG A 190 -5.08 15.59 6.98
N GLN A 191 -5.66 16.68 6.52
CA GLN A 191 -7.10 16.90 6.56
C GLN A 191 -7.84 15.93 5.65
N VAL A 192 -7.35 15.69 4.43
CA VAL A 192 -7.91 14.70 3.50
C VAL A 192 -7.84 13.31 4.11
N LEU A 193 -6.67 12.88 4.62
CA LEU A 193 -6.50 11.56 5.23
C LEU A 193 -7.44 11.36 6.42
N TRP A 194 -7.53 12.34 7.32
CA TRP A 194 -8.42 12.23 8.47
C TRP A 194 -9.90 12.12 8.07
N ALA A 195 -10.34 12.91 7.09
CA ALA A 195 -11.70 12.83 6.57
C ALA A 195 -11.99 11.46 5.93
N LEU A 196 -11.02 10.91 5.19
CA LEU A 196 -11.12 9.58 4.60
C LEU A 196 -11.15 8.48 5.67
N TYR A 197 -10.31 8.57 6.71
CA TYR A 197 -10.33 7.60 7.82
C TYR A 197 -11.65 7.64 8.59
N LEU A 198 -12.18 8.83 8.87
CA LEU A 198 -13.50 8.98 9.49
C LEU A 198 -14.61 8.40 8.60
N GLY A 199 -14.61 8.75 7.31
CA GLY A 199 -15.57 8.21 6.35
C GLY A 199 -15.48 6.68 6.24
N ALA A 200 -14.26 6.12 6.27
CA ALA A 200 -14.02 4.69 6.23
C ALA A 200 -14.56 3.97 7.48
N VAL A 201 -14.32 4.52 8.68
CA VAL A 201 -14.85 3.96 9.93
C VAL A 201 -16.38 3.93 9.90
N VAL A 202 -17.02 5.02 9.45
CA VAL A 202 -18.47 5.10 9.37
C VAL A 202 -19.03 4.15 8.31
N ALA A 203 -18.40 4.10 7.12
CA ALA A 203 -18.90 3.27 6.02
C ALA A 203 -18.73 1.77 6.29
N LEU A 204 -17.64 1.35 6.96
CA LEU A 204 -17.39 -0.06 7.28
C LEU A 204 -18.08 -0.52 8.57
N ALA A 205 -18.53 0.37 9.44
CA ALA A 205 -19.14 0.00 10.73
C ALA A 205 -20.27 -1.03 10.61
N PRO A 206 -21.21 -0.94 9.63
CA PRO A 206 -22.28 -1.92 9.49
C PRO A 206 -21.82 -3.32 9.05
N PHE A 207 -20.60 -3.43 8.49
CA PHE A 207 -20.04 -4.64 7.89
C PHE A 207 -18.89 -5.22 8.71
N SER A 208 -18.52 -4.58 9.82
CA SER A 208 -17.42 -4.98 10.70
C SER A 208 -17.95 -5.58 12.01
N GLU A 209 -17.18 -6.49 12.56
CA GLU A 209 -17.44 -7.11 13.86
C GLU A 209 -16.30 -6.76 14.85
N PRO A 210 -16.25 -5.53 15.39
CA PRO A 210 -15.11 -5.07 16.21
C PRO A 210 -14.86 -5.93 17.45
N LEU A 211 -15.88 -6.62 17.97
CA LEU A 211 -15.76 -7.47 19.15
C LEU A 211 -14.96 -8.75 18.90
N LEU A 212 -14.71 -9.14 17.65
CA LEU A 212 -13.83 -10.27 17.31
C LEU A 212 -12.42 -10.10 17.89
N VAL A 213 -11.98 -8.87 18.16
CA VAL A 213 -10.70 -8.58 18.82
C VAL A 213 -10.54 -9.31 20.17
N ARG A 214 -11.65 -9.63 20.84
CA ARG A 214 -11.64 -10.35 22.13
C ARG A 214 -11.32 -11.84 21.99
N GLY A 215 -11.48 -12.40 20.79
CA GLY A 215 -11.19 -13.81 20.49
C GLY A 215 -9.77 -14.03 19.94
N LEU A 216 -9.00 -12.95 19.68
CA LEU A 216 -7.64 -13.06 19.19
C LEU A 216 -6.69 -13.54 20.29
N ASP A 217 -5.75 -14.41 19.93
CA ASP A 217 -4.63 -14.72 20.78
C ASP A 217 -3.64 -13.52 20.87
N ALA A 218 -2.67 -13.62 21.81
CA ALA A 218 -1.72 -12.53 22.05
C ALA A 218 -0.87 -12.18 20.81
N PHE A 219 -0.55 -13.18 19.96
CA PHE A 219 0.23 -12.96 18.77
C PHE A 219 -0.59 -12.30 17.64
N GLN A 220 -1.81 -12.77 17.41
CA GLN A 220 -2.76 -12.16 16.48
C GLN A 220 -3.06 -10.71 16.87
N LEU A 221 -3.27 -10.46 18.18
CA LEU A 221 -3.50 -9.11 18.70
C LEU A 221 -2.28 -8.20 18.46
N ALA A 222 -1.07 -8.71 18.70
CA ALA A 222 0.17 -7.96 18.43
C ALA A 222 0.30 -7.62 16.93
N MET A 223 -0.04 -8.57 16.04
CA MET A 223 -0.02 -8.35 14.59
C MET A 223 -1.08 -7.34 14.15
N LEU A 224 -2.29 -7.40 14.71
CA LEU A 224 -3.33 -6.39 14.46
C LEU A 224 -2.88 -4.99 14.93
N ALA A 225 -2.31 -4.91 16.13
CA ALA A 225 -1.77 -3.66 16.68
C ALA A 225 -0.65 -3.09 15.78
N PHE A 226 0.26 -3.96 15.30
CA PHE A 226 1.25 -3.58 14.31
C PHE A 226 0.61 -3.06 13.02
N CYS A 227 -0.42 -3.70 12.47
CA CYS A 227 -1.12 -3.27 11.27
C CYS A 227 -1.79 -1.89 11.46
N CYS A 228 -2.38 -1.65 12.64
CA CYS A 228 -2.97 -0.36 12.99
C CYS A 228 -1.91 0.74 13.09
N ALA A 229 -0.85 0.49 13.86
CA ALA A 229 0.27 1.42 14.01
C ALA A 229 0.98 1.69 12.68
N ASN A 230 1.20 0.64 11.86
CA ASN A 230 1.79 0.74 10.53
C ASN A 230 1.00 1.71 9.64
N THR A 231 -0.33 1.64 9.65
CA THR A 231 -1.17 2.52 8.83
C THR A 231 -0.94 4.00 9.18
N LEU A 232 -0.75 4.34 10.44
CA LEU A 232 -0.49 5.72 10.86
C LEU A 232 0.97 6.13 10.67
N VAL A 233 1.91 5.29 11.15
CA VAL A 233 3.34 5.60 11.21
C VAL A 233 3.98 5.56 9.84
N ALA A 234 3.69 4.55 9.01
CA ALA A 234 4.29 4.44 7.68
C ALA A 234 3.84 5.57 6.75
N TYR A 235 2.55 5.93 6.77
CA TYR A 235 2.08 7.10 6.01
C TYR A 235 2.64 8.42 6.56
N GLY A 236 2.83 8.53 7.87
CA GLY A 236 3.50 9.67 8.50
C GLY A 236 4.96 9.79 8.04
N ALA A 237 5.72 8.71 8.12
CA ALA A 237 7.11 8.64 7.68
C ALA A 237 7.25 8.91 6.16
N PHE A 238 6.34 8.36 5.35
CA PHE A 238 6.28 8.65 3.92
C PHE A 238 6.05 10.14 3.64
N GLY A 239 5.06 10.73 4.30
CA GLY A 239 4.76 12.16 4.16
C GLY A 239 5.93 13.03 4.59
N GLU A 240 6.60 12.68 5.69
CA GLU A 240 7.77 13.42 6.18
C GLU A 240 8.99 13.24 5.26
N ALA A 241 9.21 12.04 4.69
CA ALA A 241 10.28 11.81 3.73
C ALA A 241 10.20 12.75 2.51
N LEU A 242 8.98 13.10 2.08
CA LEU A 242 8.75 14.01 0.95
C LEU A 242 9.14 15.47 1.24
N HIS A 243 9.33 15.86 2.51
CA HIS A 243 9.91 17.17 2.85
C HIS A 243 11.42 17.24 2.57
N TYR A 244 12.11 16.10 2.60
CA TYR A 244 13.57 16.03 2.43
C TYR A 244 13.97 15.49 1.05
N TRP A 245 13.12 14.71 0.40
CA TRP A 245 13.40 14.05 -0.87
C TRP A 245 12.26 14.22 -1.87
N ASP A 246 12.62 14.26 -3.16
CA ASP A 246 11.64 14.25 -4.25
C ASP A 246 10.86 12.92 -4.23
N LEU A 247 9.59 12.96 -4.63
CA LEU A 247 8.71 11.81 -4.72
C LEU A 247 9.34 10.64 -5.49
N SER A 248 10.08 10.89 -6.56
CA SER A 248 10.74 9.85 -7.36
C SER A 248 11.81 9.08 -6.58
N ARG A 249 12.58 9.74 -5.72
CA ARG A 249 13.58 9.08 -4.85
C ARG A 249 12.89 8.25 -3.77
N VAL A 250 11.90 8.83 -3.11
CA VAL A 250 11.11 8.14 -2.09
C VAL A 250 10.45 6.90 -2.70
N SER A 251 9.79 7.03 -3.85
CA SER A 251 9.14 5.92 -4.56
C SER A 251 10.12 4.82 -4.98
N ALA A 252 11.35 5.19 -5.38
CA ALA A 252 12.38 4.21 -5.72
C ALA A 252 12.81 3.37 -4.51
N VAL A 253 12.90 3.98 -3.32
CA VAL A 253 13.17 3.22 -2.07
C VAL A 253 11.97 2.35 -1.71
N LEU A 254 10.74 2.87 -1.81
CA LEU A 254 9.53 2.10 -1.52
C LEU A 254 9.36 0.89 -2.44
N ALA A 255 9.85 0.97 -3.69
CA ALA A 255 9.84 -0.15 -4.61
C ALA A 255 10.61 -1.38 -4.08
N THR A 256 11.47 -1.23 -3.06
CA THR A 256 12.19 -2.34 -2.43
C THR A 256 11.34 -3.14 -1.41
N ALA A 257 10.13 -2.69 -1.08
CA ALA A 257 9.27 -3.38 -0.12
C ALA A 257 9.04 -4.87 -0.41
N PRO A 258 8.88 -5.35 -1.66
CA PRO A 258 8.79 -6.79 -1.95
C PRO A 258 10.02 -7.59 -1.50
N LEU A 259 11.22 -6.99 -1.58
CA LEU A 259 12.43 -7.67 -1.13
C LEU A 259 12.43 -7.85 0.39
N VAL A 260 11.91 -6.88 1.13
CA VAL A 260 11.72 -6.99 2.59
C VAL A 260 10.75 -8.13 2.91
N THR A 261 9.61 -8.19 2.21
CA THR A 261 8.62 -9.26 2.39
C THR A 261 9.21 -10.64 2.11
N ILE A 262 9.84 -10.82 0.95
CA ILE A 262 10.45 -12.10 0.55
C ILE A 262 11.55 -12.52 1.53
N SER A 263 12.41 -11.58 1.94
CA SER A 263 13.47 -11.86 2.91
C SER A 263 12.92 -12.24 4.27
N ALA A 264 11.88 -11.56 4.74
CA ALA A 264 11.22 -11.87 6.00
C ALA A 264 10.50 -13.24 5.94
N MET A 265 9.78 -13.53 4.85
CA MET A 265 9.15 -14.84 4.64
C MET A 265 10.17 -15.97 4.62
N TRP A 266 11.29 -15.78 3.92
CA TRP A 266 12.37 -16.75 3.92
C TRP A 266 12.98 -16.96 5.32
N ALA A 267 13.15 -15.90 6.12
CA ALA A 267 13.65 -16.00 7.48
C ALA A 267 12.66 -16.74 8.40
N ILE A 268 11.35 -16.46 8.29
CA ILE A 268 10.27 -17.12 9.02
C ILE A 268 10.24 -18.62 8.70
N GLU A 269 10.33 -18.97 7.42
CA GLU A 269 10.36 -20.37 6.96
C GLU A 269 11.60 -21.10 7.48
N ARG A 270 12.78 -20.49 7.41
CA ARG A 270 14.02 -21.06 7.95
C ARG A 270 14.04 -21.26 9.46
N ALA A 271 13.39 -20.34 10.18
CA ALA A 271 13.26 -20.41 11.63
C ALA A 271 12.23 -21.47 12.09
N GLY A 272 11.48 -22.08 11.16
CA GLY A 272 10.46 -23.05 11.46
C GLY A 272 9.21 -22.47 12.13
N PHE A 273 9.00 -21.17 12.07
CA PHE A 273 7.78 -20.54 12.56
C PHE A 273 6.61 -20.87 11.63
N GLY A 274 5.59 -21.55 12.14
CA GLY A 274 4.39 -21.95 11.38
C GLY A 274 3.35 -20.84 11.20
N TRP A 275 3.71 -19.57 11.32
CA TRP A 275 2.78 -18.42 11.29
C TRP A 275 2.14 -18.21 9.92
N VAL A 276 2.88 -18.48 8.87
CA VAL A 276 2.44 -18.34 7.48
C VAL A 276 2.95 -19.55 6.71
N ALA A 277 2.14 -20.05 5.77
CA ALA A 277 2.52 -21.18 4.94
C ALA A 277 3.75 -20.88 4.08
N PRO A 278 4.66 -21.85 3.87
CA PRO A 278 5.79 -21.72 2.97
C PRO A 278 5.37 -21.34 1.54
N GLU A 279 6.09 -20.42 0.92
CA GLU A 279 5.70 -19.89 -0.40
C GLU A 279 6.29 -20.69 -1.58
N GLY A 280 7.33 -21.49 -1.34
CA GLY A 280 7.96 -22.34 -2.36
C GLY A 280 8.55 -21.54 -3.54
N LEU A 281 9.07 -20.35 -3.28
CA LEU A 281 9.66 -19.49 -4.31
C LEU A 281 10.93 -20.15 -4.88
N ASN A 282 11.02 -20.22 -6.21
CA ASN A 282 12.22 -20.70 -6.89
C ASN A 282 13.13 -19.54 -7.34
N ALA A 283 14.30 -19.86 -7.88
CA ALA A 283 15.26 -18.83 -8.34
C ALA A 283 14.68 -17.90 -9.41
N TRP A 284 13.81 -18.39 -10.31
CA TRP A 284 13.13 -17.56 -11.31
C TRP A 284 12.11 -16.61 -10.67
N SER A 285 11.39 -17.07 -9.63
CA SER A 285 10.47 -16.20 -8.88
C SER A 285 11.24 -15.09 -8.17
N ILE A 286 12.39 -15.40 -7.57
CA ILE A 286 13.25 -14.38 -6.93
C ILE A 286 13.80 -13.40 -7.98
N ALA A 287 14.33 -13.90 -9.10
CA ALA A 287 14.78 -13.05 -10.20
C ALA A 287 13.66 -12.18 -10.76
N GLY A 288 12.44 -12.73 -10.87
CA GLY A 288 11.24 -11.98 -11.25
C GLY A 288 10.90 -10.86 -10.29
N ALA A 289 10.94 -11.12 -8.97
CA ALA A 289 10.72 -10.09 -7.95
C ALA A 289 11.77 -8.98 -8.02
N LEU A 290 13.04 -9.32 -8.23
CA LEU A 290 14.12 -8.34 -8.45
C LEU A 290 13.86 -7.50 -9.70
N ALA A 291 13.40 -8.12 -10.80
CA ALA A 291 13.04 -7.41 -12.01
C ALA A 291 11.84 -6.46 -11.80
N VAL A 292 10.82 -6.89 -11.04
CA VAL A 292 9.68 -6.02 -10.66
C VAL A 292 10.18 -4.80 -9.90
N VAL A 293 11.06 -4.99 -8.92
CA VAL A 293 11.65 -3.89 -8.14
C VAL A 293 12.46 -2.96 -9.04
N ALA A 294 13.33 -3.51 -9.89
CA ALA A 294 14.14 -2.73 -10.83
C ALA A 294 13.28 -1.92 -11.82
N GLY A 295 12.21 -2.53 -12.35
CA GLY A 295 11.25 -1.87 -13.24
C GLY A 295 10.50 -0.74 -12.54
N SER A 296 10.02 -0.97 -11.32
CA SER A 296 9.34 0.03 -10.49
C SER A 296 10.28 1.21 -10.17
N MET A 297 11.51 0.94 -9.75
CA MET A 297 12.53 1.97 -9.51
C MET A 297 12.87 2.77 -10.76
N THR A 298 13.05 2.10 -11.90
CA THR A 298 13.34 2.76 -13.18
C THR A 298 12.22 3.69 -13.58
N THR A 299 10.96 3.25 -13.45
CA THR A 299 9.77 4.06 -13.74
C THR A 299 9.69 5.29 -12.82
N ALA A 300 9.94 5.10 -11.52
CA ALA A 300 9.90 6.18 -10.53
C ALA A 300 11.01 7.22 -10.78
N LEU A 301 12.24 6.79 -11.05
CA LEU A 301 13.38 7.69 -11.26
C LEU A 301 13.35 8.39 -12.62
N ALA A 302 12.72 7.79 -13.63
CA ALA A 302 12.58 8.39 -14.96
C ALA A 302 11.55 9.53 -15.03
N ALA A 303 10.67 9.65 -14.03
CA ALA A 303 9.67 10.73 -13.93
C ALA A 303 10.28 12.14 -13.65
N ARG A 304 11.61 12.25 -13.64
CA ARG A 304 12.38 13.44 -13.20
C ARG A 304 12.63 14.53 -14.26
N ARG A 305 12.05 14.43 -15.46
CA ARG A 305 12.34 15.46 -16.51
C ARG A 305 11.09 16.15 -16.98
#